data_6e644462aba79b91793ed28062b0d97f
#
_entry.id   6e644462aba79b91793ed28062b0d97f
#
_cell.length_a   1.000
_cell.length_b   1.000
_cell.length_c   1.000
_cell.angle_alpha   90.00
_cell.angle_beta   90.00
_cell.angle_gamma   90.00
#
_symmetry.space_group_name_H-M   'P 1'
#
loop_
_entity.id
_entity.type
_entity.pdbx_description
1 polymer ?
#
loop_
_entity_poly.entity_id
_entity_poly.type
_entity_poly.pdbx_seq_one_letter_code
_entity_poly.pdbx_strand_id
1 'polypeptide(L)'
;MTALTYQKDARAYRFSLPNEIWGLKLRPPAFSILAYLCYLNSHHNGNAVPSVNEIAELLHMSPDMAQKQIDALVKRDLISPQMVPAFTPKHTGKFFSLPNEIFSLDLGHGAITVYAYLLYCEDRSSHQCHPSYKTISATVGLSVNTVMKHIAKLVDRQFITVEHTSYFDRQGMKKNGNNSYTILPIQKAVDHSYERQMVKLAETTERQRVAEELRKTRPCSPL
;
A
#
# COMPACT_ATOMS: atom_id res chain seq x y z
N MET A 1 11.43 -7.28 35.38
CA MET A 1 11.90 -6.90 34.03
C MET A 1 10.80 -6.09 33.39
N THR A 2 10.93 -4.78 33.40
CA THR A 2 9.93 -3.82 32.92
C THR A 2 10.04 -3.75 31.40
N ALA A 3 9.00 -4.20 30.71
CA ALA A 3 8.90 -4.03 29.25
C ALA A 3 8.90 -2.52 28.96
N LEU A 4 9.94 -2.04 28.33
CA LEU A 4 10.01 -0.71 27.73
C LEU A 4 8.96 -0.66 26.62
N THR A 5 7.77 -0.19 26.95
CA THR A 5 6.77 0.25 25.97
C THR A 5 7.33 1.48 25.27
N TYR A 6 7.96 1.25 24.14
CA TYR A 6 8.36 2.31 23.20
C TYR A 6 7.08 2.90 22.60
N GLN A 7 6.52 3.90 23.27
CA GLN A 7 5.46 4.74 22.68
C GLN A 7 6.14 5.63 21.62
N LYS A 8 6.35 5.06 20.44
CA LYS A 8 6.72 5.83 19.26
C LYS A 8 5.61 6.83 18.99
N ASP A 9 5.94 8.12 18.93
CA ASP A 9 4.98 9.15 18.56
C ASP A 9 4.36 8.77 17.19
N ALA A 10 3.11 8.31 17.23
CA ALA A 10 2.41 7.76 16.06
C ALA A 10 2.31 8.77 14.91
N ARG A 11 2.53 10.07 15.16
CA ARG A 11 2.52 11.13 14.16
C ARG A 11 3.82 11.21 13.36
N ALA A 12 4.97 10.87 13.97
CA ALA A 12 6.28 10.93 13.31
C ALA A 12 6.44 9.90 12.17
N TYR A 13 5.57 8.88 12.14
CA TYR A 13 5.62 7.76 11.20
C TYR A 13 4.47 7.73 10.18
N ARG A 14 3.81 8.87 10.00
CA ARG A 14 2.69 9.00 9.05
C ARG A 14 2.80 10.31 8.27
N PHE A 15 2.43 10.27 7.01
CA PHE A 15 2.22 11.46 6.18
C PHE A 15 0.74 11.62 5.85
N SER A 16 0.33 12.84 5.53
CA SER A 16 -1.08 13.17 5.30
C SER A 16 -1.36 13.50 3.85
N LEU A 17 -2.52 13.04 3.37
CA LEU A 17 -3.07 13.39 2.07
C LEU A 17 -4.42 14.10 2.24
N PRO A 18 -4.73 15.11 1.42
CA PRO A 18 -6.02 15.79 1.47
C PRO A 18 -7.14 14.85 0.98
N ASN A 19 -8.31 14.96 1.61
CA ASN A 19 -9.47 14.12 1.24
C ASN A 19 -9.93 14.37 -0.21
N GLU A 20 -9.69 15.57 -0.73
CA GLU A 20 -10.01 16.02 -2.08
C GLU A 20 -9.30 15.19 -3.17
N ILE A 21 -8.23 14.46 -2.82
CA ILE A 21 -7.49 13.60 -3.75
C ILE A 21 -8.41 12.55 -4.42
N TRP A 22 -9.45 12.09 -3.72
CA TRP A 22 -10.42 11.14 -4.27
C TRP A 22 -11.30 11.74 -5.36
N GLY A 23 -11.56 13.05 -5.30
CA GLY A 23 -12.25 13.82 -6.34
C GLY A 23 -11.48 13.92 -7.65
N LEU A 24 -10.16 13.75 -7.62
CA LEU A 24 -9.29 13.78 -8.80
C LEU A 24 -9.43 12.55 -9.68
N LYS A 25 -10.06 11.48 -9.22
CA LYS A 25 -10.26 10.21 -9.94
C LYS A 25 -8.97 9.68 -10.56
N LEU A 26 -7.89 9.70 -9.79
CA LEU A 26 -6.60 9.17 -10.21
C LEU A 26 -6.66 7.65 -10.29
N ARG A 27 -6.06 7.09 -11.34
CA ARG A 27 -5.84 5.65 -11.39
C ARG A 27 -4.74 5.24 -10.40
N PRO A 28 -4.73 3.99 -9.91
CA PRO A 28 -3.78 3.53 -8.89
C PRO A 28 -2.31 3.85 -9.15
N PRO A 29 -1.76 3.71 -10.38
CA PRO A 29 -0.38 4.09 -10.62
C PRO A 29 -0.11 5.59 -10.35
N ALA A 30 -0.98 6.47 -10.88
CA ALA A 30 -0.86 7.92 -10.67
C ALA A 30 -1.08 8.33 -9.22
N PHE A 31 -2.08 7.72 -8.54
CA PHE A 31 -2.33 7.94 -7.11
C PHE A 31 -1.09 7.59 -6.27
N SER A 32 -0.50 6.40 -6.49
CA SER A 32 0.64 5.94 -5.69
C SER A 32 1.89 6.77 -5.91
N ILE A 33 2.14 7.24 -7.16
CA ILE A 33 3.23 8.19 -7.44
C ILE A 33 3.01 9.49 -6.69
N LEU A 34 1.82 10.08 -6.79
CA LEU A 34 1.50 11.33 -6.09
C LEU A 34 1.62 11.17 -4.57
N ALA A 35 1.11 10.06 -4.01
CA ALA A 35 1.23 9.76 -2.58
C ALA A 35 2.70 9.62 -2.15
N TYR A 36 3.54 8.96 -2.94
CA TYR A 36 4.96 8.81 -2.67
C TYR A 36 5.70 10.15 -2.71
N LEU A 37 5.40 11.00 -3.68
CA LEU A 37 5.97 12.34 -3.76
C LEU A 37 5.53 13.22 -2.56
N CYS A 38 4.28 13.11 -2.12
CA CYS A 38 3.81 13.77 -0.90
C CYS A 38 4.54 13.27 0.35
N TYR A 39 4.79 11.96 0.44
CA TYR A 39 5.61 11.38 1.51
C TYR A 39 7.02 11.98 1.53
N LEU A 40 7.73 11.99 0.39
CA LEU A 40 9.07 12.56 0.27
C LEU A 40 9.09 14.04 0.64
N ASN A 41 8.13 14.81 0.14
CA ASN A 41 8.05 16.24 0.42
C ASN A 41 7.82 16.52 1.91
N SER A 42 7.07 15.67 2.62
CA SER A 42 6.82 15.83 4.06
C SER A 42 8.01 15.48 4.95
N HIS A 43 8.93 14.63 4.48
CA HIS A 43 10.07 14.14 5.28
C HIS A 43 11.42 14.75 4.88
N HIS A 44 11.56 15.21 3.64
CA HIS A 44 12.83 15.70 3.10
C HIS A 44 12.80 17.16 2.65
N ASN A 45 11.76 17.92 3.06
CA ASN A 45 11.60 19.35 2.69
C ASN A 45 11.79 19.63 1.18
N GLY A 46 11.37 18.70 0.33
CA GLY A 46 11.48 18.82 -1.12
C GLY A 46 12.88 18.61 -1.70
N ASN A 47 13.87 18.24 -0.89
CA ASN A 47 15.26 18.06 -1.36
C ASN A 47 15.54 16.69 -2.00
N ALA A 48 14.65 15.71 -1.81
CA ALA A 48 14.78 14.38 -2.40
C ALA A 48 13.87 14.26 -3.63
N VAL A 49 14.44 14.39 -4.82
CA VAL A 49 13.73 14.13 -6.09
C VAL A 49 14.12 12.74 -6.56
N PRO A 50 13.22 11.75 -6.48
CA PRO A 50 13.52 10.39 -6.92
C PRO A 50 13.59 10.33 -8.45
N SER A 51 14.44 9.45 -8.98
CA SER A 51 14.44 9.14 -10.41
C SER A 51 13.17 8.35 -10.80
N VAL A 52 12.84 8.37 -12.08
CA VAL A 52 11.71 7.58 -12.62
C VAL A 52 11.91 6.08 -12.36
N ASN A 53 13.16 5.61 -12.44
CA ASN A 53 13.49 4.19 -12.20
C ASN A 53 13.26 3.80 -10.73
N GLU A 54 13.65 4.64 -9.78
CA GLU A 54 13.39 4.41 -8.35
C GLU A 54 11.89 4.35 -8.04
N ILE A 55 11.11 5.27 -8.63
CA ILE A 55 9.64 5.25 -8.51
C ILE A 55 9.06 3.96 -9.10
N ALA A 56 9.54 3.57 -10.28
CA ALA A 56 9.06 2.37 -10.98
C ALA A 56 9.33 1.10 -10.18
N GLU A 57 10.53 0.93 -9.66
CA GLU A 57 10.95 -0.19 -8.83
C GLU A 57 10.12 -0.25 -7.54
N LEU A 58 10.07 0.86 -6.80
CA LEU A 58 9.35 0.94 -5.51
C LEU A 58 7.86 0.63 -5.63
N LEU A 59 7.21 1.09 -6.71
CA LEU A 59 5.78 0.93 -6.92
C LEU A 59 5.41 -0.26 -7.81
N HIS A 60 6.38 -1.11 -8.17
CA HIS A 60 6.19 -2.31 -9.01
C HIS A 60 5.50 -1.99 -10.33
N MET A 61 6.03 -1.03 -11.08
CA MET A 61 5.59 -0.69 -12.42
C MET A 61 6.78 -0.57 -13.38
N SER A 62 6.52 -0.58 -14.70
CA SER A 62 7.58 -0.31 -15.65
C SER A 62 8.00 1.17 -15.63
N PRO A 63 9.28 1.50 -15.95
CA PRO A 63 9.73 2.89 -16.07
C PRO A 63 8.88 3.72 -17.06
N ASP A 64 8.49 3.14 -18.19
CA ASP A 64 7.62 3.79 -19.17
C ASP A 64 6.24 4.11 -18.59
N MET A 65 5.68 3.20 -17.76
CA MET A 65 4.44 3.47 -17.06
C MET A 65 4.60 4.58 -16.03
N ALA A 66 5.68 4.57 -15.25
CA ALA A 66 5.98 5.60 -14.27
C ALA A 66 6.10 6.97 -14.94
N GLN A 67 6.91 7.08 -16.01
CA GLN A 67 7.09 8.33 -16.79
C GLN A 67 5.74 8.84 -17.32
N LYS A 68 4.95 7.96 -17.96
CA LYS A 68 3.63 8.35 -18.48
C LYS A 68 2.69 8.89 -17.41
N GLN A 69 2.72 8.33 -16.19
CA GLN A 69 1.89 8.82 -15.10
C GLN A 69 2.42 10.14 -14.53
N ILE A 70 3.74 10.30 -14.43
CA ILE A 70 4.38 11.57 -14.03
C ILE A 70 3.98 12.68 -15.00
N ASP A 71 4.11 12.45 -16.31
CA ASP A 71 3.71 13.42 -17.34
C ASP A 71 2.22 13.80 -17.24
N ALA A 72 1.37 12.79 -16.97
CA ALA A 72 -0.06 13.02 -16.77
C ALA A 72 -0.36 13.84 -15.50
N LEU A 73 0.41 13.66 -14.42
CA LEU A 73 0.28 14.45 -13.19
C LEU A 73 0.78 15.89 -13.39
N VAL A 74 1.89 16.07 -14.11
CA VAL A 74 2.40 17.41 -14.49
C VAL A 74 1.38 18.14 -15.36
N LYS A 75 0.83 17.48 -16.39
CA LYS A 75 -0.18 18.08 -17.28
C LYS A 75 -1.45 18.52 -16.55
N ARG A 76 -1.75 17.94 -15.39
CA ARG A 76 -2.90 18.28 -14.53
C ARG A 76 -2.53 19.25 -13.41
N ASP A 77 -1.34 19.83 -13.42
CA ASP A 77 -0.82 20.74 -12.38
C ASP A 77 -0.88 20.13 -10.97
N LEU A 78 -0.81 18.81 -10.86
CA LEU A 78 -0.80 18.10 -9.56
C LEU A 78 0.60 17.97 -8.96
N ILE A 79 1.61 18.00 -9.83
CA ILE A 79 3.03 18.08 -9.46
C ILE A 79 3.73 19.06 -10.40
N SER A 80 4.83 19.67 -9.93
CA SER A 80 5.69 20.48 -10.79
C SER A 80 6.53 19.58 -11.72
N PRO A 81 7.19 20.15 -12.77
CA PRO A 81 8.16 19.41 -13.58
C PRO A 81 9.33 18.83 -12.77
N GLN A 82 9.63 19.41 -11.60
CA GLN A 82 10.62 18.92 -10.65
C GLN A 82 10.03 17.89 -9.66
N MET A 83 8.87 17.33 -9.97
CA MET A 83 8.14 16.34 -9.16
C MET A 83 7.78 16.80 -7.73
N VAL A 84 7.66 18.10 -7.51
CA VAL A 84 7.16 18.65 -6.24
C VAL A 84 5.63 18.66 -6.26
N PRO A 85 4.94 18.03 -5.28
CA PRO A 85 3.48 18.05 -5.22
C PRO A 85 2.92 19.46 -5.08
N ALA A 86 1.90 19.79 -5.87
CA ALA A 86 1.13 21.02 -5.71
C ALA A 86 0.22 21.00 -4.46
N PHE A 87 0.03 19.80 -3.90
CA PHE A 87 -0.72 19.59 -2.66
C PHE A 87 0.20 19.78 -1.45
N THR A 88 0.11 20.92 -0.84
CA THR A 88 0.47 21.06 0.57
C THR A 88 -0.83 20.84 1.35
N PRO A 89 -0.89 19.92 2.34
CA PRO A 89 -2.01 19.83 3.25
C PRO A 89 -2.15 21.19 3.95
N LYS A 90 -3.04 22.03 3.46
CA LYS A 90 -3.36 23.26 4.18
C LYS A 90 -4.02 22.84 5.48
N HIS A 91 -3.58 23.37 6.61
CA HIS A 91 -4.09 23.06 7.96
C HIS A 91 -5.60 23.29 8.15
N THR A 92 -6.30 23.76 7.12
CA THR A 92 -7.73 24.07 7.11
C THR A 92 -8.59 22.99 6.42
N GLY A 93 -7.99 22.00 5.74
CA GLY A 93 -8.71 20.97 5.01
C GLY A 93 -8.87 19.66 5.80
N LYS A 94 -9.84 18.84 5.39
CA LYS A 94 -9.95 17.46 5.88
C LYS A 94 -8.85 16.61 5.23
N PHE A 95 -8.18 15.78 6.01
CA PHE A 95 -7.12 14.90 5.55
C PHE A 95 -7.21 13.52 6.21
N PHE A 96 -6.62 12.53 5.57
CA PHE A 96 -6.35 11.21 6.11
C PHE A 96 -4.84 10.95 6.08
N SER A 97 -4.38 9.99 6.88
CA SER A 97 -2.94 9.75 7.03
C SER A 97 -2.59 8.32 6.64
N LEU A 98 -1.48 8.17 5.91
CA LEU A 98 -0.89 6.88 5.58
C LEU A 98 0.38 6.64 6.41
N PRO A 99 0.66 5.37 6.79
CA PRO A 99 1.94 5.03 7.40
C PRO A 99 3.07 5.17 6.38
N ASN A 100 4.24 5.63 6.84
CA ASN A 100 5.42 5.84 5.99
C ASN A 100 5.94 4.52 5.41
N GLU A 101 5.80 3.44 6.15
CA GLU A 101 6.26 2.09 5.83
C GLU A 101 5.52 1.47 4.63
N ILE A 102 4.39 2.05 4.21
CA ILE A 102 3.55 1.49 3.13
C ILE A 102 4.33 1.26 1.82
N PHE A 103 5.35 2.09 1.57
CA PHE A 103 6.16 2.01 0.36
C PHE A 103 7.25 0.92 0.44
N SER A 104 7.69 0.52 1.63
CA SER A 104 8.71 -0.52 1.83
C SER A 104 8.15 -1.94 2.01
N LEU A 105 6.82 -2.10 2.03
CA LEU A 105 6.15 -3.37 2.37
C LEU A 105 5.67 -4.17 1.14
N ASP A 106 6.21 -3.88 -0.05
CA ASP A 106 5.99 -4.68 -1.28
C ASP A 106 4.51 -4.84 -1.66
N LEU A 107 3.70 -3.79 -1.49
CA LEU A 107 2.28 -3.85 -1.81
C LEU A 107 1.97 -3.68 -3.30
N GLY A 108 2.72 -2.81 -3.98
CA GLY A 108 2.42 -2.36 -5.33
C GLY A 108 1.26 -1.34 -5.37
N HIS A 109 1.21 -0.57 -6.43
CA HIS A 109 0.35 0.61 -6.57
C HIS A 109 -1.15 0.35 -6.34
N GLY A 110 -1.68 -0.80 -6.81
CA GLY A 110 -3.10 -1.11 -6.66
C GLY A 110 -3.52 -1.36 -5.21
N ALA A 111 -2.72 -2.14 -4.46
CA ALA A 111 -3.01 -2.43 -3.06
C ALA A 111 -2.79 -1.19 -2.18
N ILE A 112 -1.77 -0.36 -2.47
CA ILE A 112 -1.54 0.92 -1.80
C ILE A 112 -2.79 1.81 -1.94
N THR A 113 -3.34 1.94 -3.14
CA THR A 113 -4.51 2.79 -3.40
C THR A 113 -5.75 2.28 -2.67
N VAL A 114 -5.99 0.96 -2.69
CA VAL A 114 -7.12 0.35 -1.95
C VAL A 114 -6.96 0.56 -0.45
N TYR A 115 -5.78 0.34 0.11
CA TYR A 115 -5.52 0.56 1.53
C TYR A 115 -5.69 2.03 1.93
N ALA A 116 -5.17 2.95 1.12
CA ALA A 116 -5.35 4.39 1.34
C ALA A 116 -6.84 4.79 1.37
N TYR A 117 -7.68 4.19 0.51
CA TYR A 117 -9.11 4.43 0.52
C TYR A 117 -9.79 3.86 1.77
N LEU A 118 -9.37 2.69 2.26
CA LEU A 118 -9.88 2.16 3.53
C LEU A 118 -9.52 3.07 4.71
N LEU A 119 -8.30 3.61 4.77
CA LEU A 119 -7.87 4.58 5.77
C LEU A 119 -8.64 5.91 5.67
N TYR A 120 -9.02 6.33 4.46
CA TYR A 120 -9.90 7.48 4.27
C TYR A 120 -11.31 7.24 4.84
N CYS A 121 -11.82 6.01 4.71
CA CYS A 121 -13.15 5.61 5.23
C CYS A 121 -13.13 5.22 6.71
N GLU A 122 -11.95 5.12 7.33
CA GLU A 122 -11.77 4.61 8.70
C GLU A 122 -12.44 5.53 9.73
N ASP A 123 -13.24 4.94 10.60
CA ASP A 123 -13.60 5.55 11.87
C ASP A 123 -12.42 5.39 12.83
N ARG A 124 -11.81 6.52 13.21
CA ARG A 124 -10.62 6.56 14.06
C ARG A 124 -10.84 6.04 15.49
N SER A 125 -12.08 5.94 15.94
CA SER A 125 -12.41 5.43 17.29
C SER A 125 -12.46 3.91 17.32
N SER A 126 -13.00 3.29 16.28
CA SER A 126 -13.15 1.84 16.16
C SER A 126 -12.08 1.17 15.27
N HIS A 127 -11.32 1.95 14.50
CA HIS A 127 -10.43 1.48 13.46
C HIS A 127 -11.12 0.62 12.40
N GLN A 128 -12.42 0.86 12.17
CA GLN A 128 -13.24 0.10 11.24
C GLN A 128 -13.78 0.96 10.12
N CYS A 129 -14.05 0.32 8.98
CA CYS A 129 -14.79 0.92 7.87
C CYS A 129 -15.60 -0.16 7.13
N HIS A 130 -16.65 0.28 6.40
CA HIS A 130 -17.63 -0.64 5.81
C HIS A 130 -17.93 -0.34 4.33
N PRO A 131 -16.98 0.13 3.50
CA PRO A 131 -17.28 0.37 2.09
C PRO A 131 -17.54 -0.94 1.35
N SER A 132 -18.52 -0.95 0.45
CA SER A 132 -18.75 -2.09 -0.42
C SER A 132 -17.63 -2.22 -1.46
N TYR A 133 -17.40 -3.42 -2.00
CA TYR A 133 -16.47 -3.60 -3.11
C TYR A 133 -16.81 -2.70 -4.33
N LYS A 134 -18.10 -2.47 -4.58
CA LYS A 134 -18.56 -1.56 -5.64
C LYS A 134 -18.15 -0.12 -5.37
N THR A 135 -18.29 0.34 -4.13
CA THR A 135 -17.89 1.68 -3.69
C THR A 135 -16.39 1.88 -3.82
N ILE A 136 -15.58 0.91 -3.34
CA ILE A 136 -14.13 0.93 -3.49
C ILE A 136 -13.77 0.98 -4.98
N SER A 137 -14.33 0.06 -5.78
CA SER A 137 -14.10 -0.05 -7.23
C SER A 137 -14.35 1.28 -7.96
N ALA A 138 -15.49 1.90 -7.69
CA ALA A 138 -15.88 3.18 -8.32
C ALA A 138 -14.93 4.33 -7.95
N THR A 139 -14.44 4.36 -6.70
CA THR A 139 -13.58 5.44 -6.24
C THR A 139 -12.12 5.27 -6.71
N VAL A 140 -11.58 4.05 -6.60
CA VAL A 140 -10.16 3.80 -6.94
C VAL A 140 -9.94 3.52 -8.44
N GLY A 141 -11.01 3.40 -9.25
CA GLY A 141 -10.92 3.17 -10.69
C GLY A 141 -10.41 1.78 -11.07
N LEU A 142 -10.72 0.75 -10.26
CA LEU A 142 -10.39 -0.65 -10.49
C LEU A 142 -11.66 -1.50 -10.67
N SER A 143 -11.56 -2.65 -11.33
CA SER A 143 -12.67 -3.59 -11.37
C SER A 143 -12.92 -4.20 -9.98
N VAL A 144 -14.16 -4.62 -9.71
CA VAL A 144 -14.53 -5.29 -8.44
C VAL A 144 -13.64 -6.50 -8.17
N ASN A 145 -13.38 -7.34 -9.18
CA ASN A 145 -12.50 -8.50 -9.04
C ASN A 145 -11.06 -8.12 -8.68
N THR A 146 -10.56 -7.00 -9.24
CA THR A 146 -9.24 -6.47 -8.91
C THR A 146 -9.20 -5.94 -7.47
N VAL A 147 -10.24 -5.24 -7.03
CA VAL A 147 -10.38 -4.80 -5.63
C VAL A 147 -10.36 -5.99 -4.68
N MET A 148 -11.13 -7.05 -4.96
CA MET A 148 -11.13 -8.27 -4.15
C MET A 148 -9.73 -8.89 -4.02
N LYS A 149 -8.96 -8.96 -5.11
CA LYS A 149 -7.57 -9.44 -5.10
C LYS A 149 -6.67 -8.56 -4.21
N HIS A 150 -6.82 -7.24 -4.27
CA HIS A 150 -6.05 -6.34 -3.42
C HIS A 150 -6.46 -6.42 -1.95
N ILE A 151 -7.74 -6.56 -1.65
CA ILE A 151 -8.23 -6.82 -0.29
C ILE A 151 -7.63 -8.12 0.26
N ALA A 152 -7.67 -9.21 -0.52
CA ALA A 152 -7.05 -10.48 -0.12
C ALA A 152 -5.54 -10.31 0.15
N LYS A 153 -4.82 -9.55 -0.71
CA LYS A 153 -3.40 -9.22 -0.51
C LYS A 153 -3.18 -8.44 0.80
N LEU A 154 -4.04 -7.47 1.11
CA LEU A 154 -3.93 -6.68 2.34
C LEU A 154 -4.19 -7.52 3.60
N VAL A 155 -5.11 -8.49 3.54
CA VAL A 155 -5.35 -9.47 4.62
C VAL A 155 -4.13 -10.39 4.79
N ASP A 156 -3.64 -10.98 3.70
CA ASP A 156 -2.44 -11.84 3.69
C ASP A 156 -1.22 -11.13 4.28
N ARG A 157 -1.08 -9.82 4.01
CA ARG A 157 0.03 -9.00 4.49
C ARG A 157 -0.20 -8.34 5.85
N GLN A 158 -1.26 -8.71 6.57
CA GLN A 158 -1.59 -8.23 7.92
C GLN A 158 -1.81 -6.70 8.03
N PHE A 159 -2.33 -6.06 6.98
CA PHE A 159 -2.76 -4.66 7.02
C PHE A 159 -4.17 -4.49 7.58
N ILE A 160 -5.04 -5.44 7.28
CA ILE A 160 -6.46 -5.41 7.65
C ILE A 160 -6.96 -6.81 8.02
N THR A 161 -8.07 -6.85 8.75
CA THR A 161 -8.95 -8.03 8.79
C THR A 161 -10.27 -7.73 8.09
N VAL A 162 -10.94 -8.75 7.61
CA VAL A 162 -12.24 -8.64 6.92
C VAL A 162 -13.24 -9.58 7.57
N GLU A 163 -14.36 -9.02 7.99
CA GLU A 163 -15.52 -9.78 8.47
C GLU A 163 -16.67 -9.63 7.47
N HIS A 164 -17.22 -10.75 7.03
CA HIS A 164 -18.40 -10.77 6.17
C HIS A 164 -19.64 -10.58 7.00
N THR A 165 -20.37 -9.49 6.77
CA THR A 165 -21.63 -9.24 7.44
C THR A 165 -22.79 -9.84 6.66
N SER A 166 -23.87 -10.17 7.34
CA SER A 166 -25.13 -10.59 6.74
C SER A 166 -26.29 -9.95 7.50
N TYR A 167 -27.39 -9.71 6.81
CA TYR A 167 -28.61 -9.21 7.40
C TYR A 167 -29.81 -10.02 6.88
N PHE A 168 -30.90 -9.98 7.62
CA PHE A 168 -32.18 -10.52 7.16
C PHE A 168 -33.01 -9.38 6.54
N ASP A 169 -33.55 -9.59 5.35
CA ASP A 169 -34.46 -8.64 4.72
C ASP A 169 -35.85 -8.69 5.40
N ARG A 170 -36.76 -7.82 4.96
CA ARG A 170 -38.12 -7.75 5.51
C ARG A 170 -38.92 -9.03 5.30
N GLN A 171 -38.49 -9.92 4.42
CA GLN A 171 -39.12 -11.22 4.13
C GLN A 171 -38.44 -12.35 4.91
N GLY A 172 -37.51 -12.05 5.82
CA GLY A 172 -36.78 -13.03 6.63
C GLY A 172 -35.68 -13.78 5.86
N MET A 173 -35.34 -13.36 4.65
CA MET A 173 -34.25 -13.99 3.85
C MET A 173 -32.90 -13.38 4.21
N LYS A 174 -31.93 -14.28 4.46
CA LYS A 174 -30.54 -13.87 4.73
C LYS A 174 -29.90 -13.27 3.47
N LYS A 175 -29.44 -12.05 3.56
CA LYS A 175 -28.71 -11.31 2.50
C LYS A 175 -27.28 -11.05 2.97
N ASN A 176 -26.34 -11.01 2.03
CA ASN A 176 -25.00 -10.57 2.32
C ASN A 176 -25.00 -9.07 2.56
N GLY A 177 -24.42 -8.65 3.69
CA GLY A 177 -24.18 -7.26 4.03
C GLY A 177 -22.88 -6.73 3.39
N ASN A 178 -22.52 -5.52 3.75
CA ASN A 178 -21.19 -4.98 3.42
C ASN A 178 -20.14 -5.68 4.28
N ASN A 179 -18.91 -5.78 3.75
CA ASN A 179 -17.79 -6.24 4.56
C ASN A 179 -17.46 -5.19 5.62
N SER A 180 -17.07 -5.65 6.81
CA SER A 180 -16.42 -4.85 7.83
C SER A 180 -14.92 -5.06 7.72
N TYR A 181 -14.18 -3.95 7.55
CA TYR A 181 -12.72 -3.96 7.50
C TYR A 181 -12.20 -3.34 8.79
N THR A 182 -11.36 -4.06 9.51
CA THR A 182 -10.63 -3.52 10.66
C THR A 182 -9.19 -3.22 10.24
N ILE A 183 -8.76 -1.97 10.40
CA ILE A 183 -7.39 -1.56 10.12
C ILE A 183 -6.49 -2.04 11.25
N LEU A 184 -5.47 -2.81 10.91
CA LEU A 184 -4.50 -3.31 11.88
C LEU A 184 -3.39 -2.27 12.13
N PRO A 185 -2.76 -2.27 13.32
CA PRO A 185 -1.54 -1.51 13.55
C PRO A 185 -0.49 -1.86 12.51
N ILE A 186 0.14 -0.85 11.89
CA ILE A 186 1.13 -1.05 10.81
C ILE A 186 2.28 -1.97 11.23
N GLN A 187 2.61 -2.01 12.52
CA GLN A 187 3.66 -2.87 13.05
C GLN A 187 3.42 -4.35 12.71
N LYS A 188 2.16 -4.83 12.69
CA LYS A 188 1.83 -6.20 12.28
C LYS A 188 2.26 -6.50 10.85
N ALA A 189 2.02 -5.57 9.93
CA ALA A 189 2.44 -5.72 8.54
C ALA A 189 3.97 -5.67 8.39
N VAL A 190 4.64 -4.84 9.18
CA VAL A 190 6.10 -4.75 9.22
C VAL A 190 6.70 -6.06 9.73
N ASP A 191 6.24 -6.57 10.87
CA ASP A 191 6.71 -7.82 11.47
C ASP A 191 6.50 -9.00 10.51
N HIS A 192 5.30 -9.09 9.93
CA HIS A 192 4.98 -10.14 8.95
C HIS A 192 5.85 -10.03 7.67
N SER A 193 6.15 -8.82 7.21
CA SER A 193 7.04 -8.60 6.06
C SER A 193 8.46 -9.09 6.37
N TYR A 194 8.95 -8.81 7.58
CA TYR A 194 10.26 -9.27 8.03
C TYR A 194 10.32 -10.79 8.13
N GLU A 195 9.33 -11.44 8.74
CA GLU A 195 9.24 -12.90 8.81
C GLU A 195 9.29 -13.55 7.42
N ARG A 196 8.54 -12.99 6.46
CA ARG A 196 8.54 -13.47 5.07
C ARG A 196 9.90 -13.32 4.39
N GLN A 197 10.61 -12.23 4.65
CA GLN A 197 11.97 -12.04 4.12
C GLN A 197 12.93 -13.05 4.70
N MET A 198 12.86 -13.34 5.99
CA MET A 198 13.69 -14.35 6.66
C MET A 198 13.43 -15.76 6.12
N VAL A 199 12.16 -16.14 5.90
CA VAL A 199 11.81 -17.42 5.29
C VAL A 199 12.38 -17.53 3.88
N LYS A 200 12.20 -16.50 3.03
CA LYS A 200 12.77 -16.51 1.67
C LYS A 200 14.30 -16.62 1.67
N LEU A 201 14.98 -15.94 2.59
CA LEU A 201 16.42 -16.00 2.73
C LEU A 201 16.86 -17.42 3.10
N ALA A 202 16.21 -18.05 4.08
CA ALA A 202 16.50 -19.42 4.50
C ALA A 202 16.30 -20.43 3.35
N GLU A 203 15.18 -20.33 2.61
CA GLU A 203 14.93 -21.16 1.43
C GLU A 203 15.98 -20.98 0.33
N THR A 204 16.42 -19.75 0.09
CA THR A 204 17.44 -19.44 -0.93
C THR A 204 18.79 -20.04 -0.54
N THR A 205 19.18 -19.89 0.73
CA THR A 205 20.42 -20.44 1.27
C THR A 205 20.43 -21.98 1.18
N GLU A 206 19.32 -22.62 1.52
CA GLU A 206 19.20 -24.07 1.43
C GLU A 206 19.27 -24.57 -0.03
N ARG A 207 18.60 -23.89 -0.96
CA ARG A 207 18.69 -24.21 -2.40
C ARG A 207 20.13 -24.09 -2.92
N GLN A 208 20.86 -23.06 -2.49
CA GLN A 208 22.27 -22.88 -2.86
C GLN A 208 23.15 -24.01 -2.30
N ARG A 209 22.93 -24.41 -1.04
CA ARG A 209 23.65 -25.54 -0.41
C ARG A 209 23.42 -26.82 -1.18
N VAL A 210 22.19 -27.18 -1.48
CA VAL A 210 21.84 -28.40 -2.24
C VAL A 210 22.42 -28.36 -3.65
N ALA A 211 22.39 -27.22 -4.33
CA ALA A 211 22.95 -27.07 -5.67
C ALA A 211 24.49 -27.26 -5.66
N GLU A 212 25.17 -26.79 -4.61
CA GLU A 212 26.61 -26.96 -4.45
C GLU A 212 26.99 -28.42 -4.17
N GLU A 213 26.22 -29.11 -3.32
CA GLU A 213 26.41 -30.56 -3.06
C GLU A 213 26.23 -31.40 -4.33
N LEU A 214 25.19 -31.10 -5.14
CA LEU A 214 24.94 -31.76 -6.42
C LEU A 214 26.08 -31.53 -7.45
N ARG A 215 26.71 -30.36 -7.43
CA ARG A 215 27.87 -30.07 -8.28
C ARG A 215 29.10 -30.91 -7.87
N LYS A 216 29.31 -31.11 -6.57
CA LYS A 216 30.40 -31.90 -6.03
C LYS A 216 30.24 -33.41 -6.30
N THR A 217 28.99 -33.87 -6.40
CA THR A 217 28.65 -35.29 -6.63
C THR A 217 28.56 -35.67 -8.11
N ARG A 218 28.61 -34.75 -9.06
CA ARG A 218 28.66 -35.07 -10.49
C ARG A 218 30.03 -35.67 -10.83
N PRO A 219 30.09 -36.92 -11.28
CA PRO A 219 31.36 -37.46 -11.77
C PRO A 219 31.79 -36.69 -13.03
N CYS A 220 33.06 -36.28 -13.10
CA CYS A 220 33.68 -35.81 -14.33
C CYS A 220 33.49 -36.91 -15.39
N SER A 221 32.68 -36.64 -16.44
CA SER A 221 32.70 -37.50 -17.61
C SER A 221 34.07 -37.41 -18.26
N PRO A 222 34.82 -38.49 -18.42
CA PRO A 222 36.07 -38.44 -19.18
C PRO A 222 35.74 -38.18 -20.65
N LEU A 223 36.51 -37.26 -21.25
CA LEU A 223 36.57 -37.00 -22.71
C LEU A 223 37.05 -38.23 -23.45
#